data_8d21a2eff297744ce40ab50941cba15a
#
_entry.id   8d21a2eff297744ce40ab50941cba15a
#
_cell.length_a   1.000
_cell.length_b   1.000
_cell.length_c   1.000
_cell.angle_alpha   90.00
_cell.angle_beta   90.00
_cell.angle_gamma   90.00
#
_symmetry.space_group_name_H-M   'P 1'
#
loop_
_entity.id
_entity.type
_entity.pdbx_description
1 polymer ?
#
loop_
_entity_poly.entity_id
_entity_poly.type
_entity_poly.pdbx_seq_one_letter_code
_entity_poly.pdbx_strand_id
1 'polypeptide(L)'
;MFNKKTQIPIAHIFSGRGPVSRSEARRLGELITKFREVDLDFVNVEEVGQAFVHELFIVWQRNNPQIKLNVLNACDDVDFMIRRVINTK
;
A
#
# COMPACT_ATOMS: atom_id res chain seq x y z
N MET A 1 13.56 -16.21 10.33
CA MET A 1 12.55 -16.17 9.72
C MET A 1 11.46 -15.32 10.08
N PHE A 2 10.89 -14.73 9.17
CA PHE A 2 9.92 -13.72 9.41
C PHE A 2 8.57 -14.15 8.89
N ASN A 3 7.87 -14.91 9.70
CA ASN A 3 6.49 -15.27 9.38
C ASN A 3 5.54 -14.32 10.03
N LYS A 4 5.94 -13.09 10.21
CA LYS A 4 5.14 -12.15 10.95
C LYS A 4 4.15 -11.41 10.08
N LYS A 5 3.02 -11.12 10.67
CA LYS A 5 2.00 -10.27 10.09
C LYS A 5 1.98 -8.95 10.84
N THR A 6 1.80 -7.85 10.13
CA THR A 6 1.67 -6.54 10.76
C THR A 6 0.55 -5.76 10.12
N GLN A 7 0.09 -4.73 10.82
CA GLN A 7 -0.92 -3.81 10.31
C GLN A 7 -0.31 -2.42 10.31
N ILE A 8 -0.41 -1.74 9.18
CA ILE A 8 0.20 -0.44 8.99
C ILE A 8 -0.90 0.60 8.78
N PRO A 9 -1.05 1.57 9.71
CA PRO A 9 -2.01 2.65 9.51
C PRO A 9 -1.44 3.70 8.59
N ILE A 10 -1.89 3.70 7.36
CA ILE A 10 -1.34 4.56 6.32
C ILE A 10 -1.43 6.04 6.70
N ALA A 11 -2.55 6.46 7.31
CA ALA A 11 -2.75 7.84 7.69
C ALA A 11 -1.74 8.32 8.73
N HIS A 12 -1.13 7.41 9.48
CA HIS A 12 -0.14 7.79 10.49
C HIS A 12 1.25 7.93 9.90
N ILE A 13 1.47 7.36 8.73
CA ILE A 13 2.79 7.41 8.09
C ILE A 13 2.89 8.59 7.13
N PHE A 14 1.80 8.86 6.43
CA PHE A 14 1.80 9.91 5.40
C PHE A 14 0.82 11.01 5.80
N SER A 15 1.27 12.25 5.71
CA SER A 15 0.43 13.39 6.05
C SER A 15 -0.47 13.75 4.88
N GLY A 16 -1.40 14.67 5.12
CA GLY A 16 -2.32 15.14 4.10
C GLY A 16 -3.45 14.16 3.86
N ARG A 17 -3.98 14.19 2.64
CA ARG A 17 -5.17 13.40 2.31
C ARG A 17 -4.84 11.95 1.99
N GLY A 18 -3.57 11.68 1.75
CA GLY A 18 -3.10 10.34 1.47
C GLY A 18 -1.84 10.37 0.63
N PRO A 19 -1.15 9.23 0.52
CA PRO A 19 0.10 9.17 -0.23
C PRO A 19 -0.15 9.21 -1.73
N VAL A 20 0.68 9.94 -2.47
CA VAL A 20 0.48 10.12 -3.89
C VAL A 20 1.70 9.74 -4.75
N SER A 21 2.90 9.75 -4.19
CA SER A 21 4.12 9.65 -4.99
C SER A 21 4.76 8.27 -4.95
N ARG A 22 5.60 8.00 -5.94
CA ARG A 22 6.36 6.76 -5.98
C ARG A 22 7.34 6.67 -4.83
N SER A 23 7.95 7.79 -4.44
CA SER A 23 8.92 7.78 -3.36
C SER A 23 8.26 7.42 -2.03
N GLU A 24 7.01 7.83 -1.84
CA GLU A 24 6.27 7.44 -0.64
C GLU A 24 6.04 5.93 -0.63
N ALA A 25 5.70 5.36 -1.79
CA ALA A 25 5.50 3.93 -1.90
C ALA A 25 6.78 3.16 -1.62
N ARG A 26 7.92 3.65 -2.14
CA ARG A 26 9.20 3.00 -1.90
C ARG A 26 9.57 3.03 -0.43
N ARG A 27 9.32 4.16 0.22
CA ARG A 27 9.62 4.29 1.64
C ARG A 27 8.77 3.30 2.46
N LEU A 28 7.50 3.18 2.12
CA LEU A 28 6.64 2.22 2.79
C LEU A 28 7.14 0.80 2.55
N GLY A 29 7.51 0.50 1.31
CA GLY A 29 8.02 -0.82 0.97
C GLY A 29 9.22 -1.22 1.81
N GLU A 30 10.13 -0.27 2.04
CA GLU A 30 11.31 -0.54 2.86
C GLU A 30 10.94 -0.89 4.30
N LEU A 31 9.88 -0.29 4.82
CA LEU A 31 9.46 -0.54 6.19
C LEU A 31 8.85 -1.93 6.37
N ILE A 32 8.27 -2.48 5.33
CA ILE A 32 7.49 -3.70 5.45
C ILE A 32 8.18 -4.95 4.92
N THR A 33 9.42 -4.83 4.46
CA THR A 33 10.14 -6.01 3.92
C THR A 33 10.40 -7.10 4.95
N LYS A 34 10.30 -6.79 6.23
CA LYS A 34 10.53 -7.76 7.30
C LYS A 34 9.36 -8.70 7.55
N PHE A 35 8.21 -8.42 6.95
CA PHE A 35 6.99 -9.16 7.25
C PHE A 35 6.58 -10.04 6.09
N ARG A 36 5.83 -11.10 6.40
CA ARG A 36 5.31 -11.99 5.37
C ARG A 36 3.93 -11.57 4.92
N GLU A 37 3.22 -10.88 5.79
CA GLU A 37 1.88 -10.40 5.47
C GLU A 37 1.68 -9.03 6.10
N VAL A 38 1.13 -8.10 5.34
CA VAL A 38 0.95 -6.73 5.80
C VAL A 38 -0.48 -6.30 5.50
N ASP A 39 -1.18 -5.86 6.53
CA ASP A 39 -2.50 -5.26 6.39
C ASP A 39 -2.31 -3.76 6.27
N LEU A 40 -2.62 -3.22 5.12
CA LEU A 40 -2.53 -1.78 4.90
C LEU A 40 -3.87 -1.17 5.27
N ASP A 41 -3.89 -0.44 6.37
CA ASP A 41 -5.11 0.13 6.91
C ASP A 41 -5.28 1.55 6.39
N PHE A 42 -6.30 1.75 5.58
CA PHE A 42 -6.57 3.03 4.94
C PHE A 42 -7.63 3.86 5.68
N VAL A 43 -7.86 3.57 6.95
CA VAL A 43 -8.80 4.37 7.74
C VAL A 43 -8.32 5.83 7.73
N ASN A 44 -9.23 6.76 7.50
CA ASN A 44 -8.95 8.20 7.44
C ASN A 44 -8.05 8.64 6.27
N VAL A 45 -7.80 7.75 5.31
CA VAL A 45 -7.11 8.13 4.07
C VAL A 45 -8.19 8.49 3.04
N GLU A 46 -8.15 9.72 2.54
CA GLU A 46 -9.19 10.19 1.64
C GLU A 46 -8.94 9.85 0.19
N GLU A 47 -7.66 9.81 -0.20
CA GLU A 47 -7.32 9.51 -1.57
C GLU A 47 -5.89 8.98 -1.65
N VAL A 48 -5.58 8.30 -2.74
CA VAL A 48 -4.23 7.84 -3.02
C VAL A 48 -3.92 8.18 -4.47
N GLY A 49 -2.66 8.45 -4.75
CA GLY A 49 -2.24 8.72 -6.12
C GLY A 49 -2.02 7.46 -6.93
N GLN A 50 -2.24 7.55 -8.23
CA GLN A 50 -2.02 6.43 -9.13
C GLN A 50 -0.57 5.95 -9.06
N ALA A 51 0.38 6.90 -9.00
CA ALA A 51 1.80 6.55 -8.96
C ALA A 51 2.14 5.77 -7.68
N PHE A 52 1.57 6.17 -6.54
CA PHE A 52 1.77 5.46 -5.29
C PHE A 52 1.24 4.03 -5.39
N VAL A 53 0.02 3.88 -5.87
CA VAL A 53 -0.61 2.56 -5.97
C VAL A 53 0.17 1.67 -6.93
N HIS A 54 0.54 2.20 -8.08
CA HIS A 54 1.28 1.41 -9.06
C HIS A 54 2.63 0.96 -8.51
N GLU A 55 3.34 1.88 -7.89
CA GLU A 55 4.66 1.53 -7.36
C GLU A 55 4.56 0.47 -6.27
N LEU A 56 3.58 0.59 -5.39
CA LEU A 56 3.47 -0.36 -4.27
C LEU A 56 2.86 -1.69 -4.71
N PHE A 57 1.73 -1.66 -5.38
CA PHE A 57 0.97 -2.88 -5.66
C PHE A 57 1.44 -3.63 -6.90
N ILE A 58 2.13 -2.96 -7.82
CA ILE A 58 2.65 -3.60 -9.02
C ILE A 58 4.15 -3.78 -8.96
N VAL A 59 4.90 -2.68 -8.86
CA VAL A 59 6.37 -2.74 -8.95
C VAL A 59 6.98 -3.39 -7.72
N TRP A 60 6.67 -2.86 -6.53
CA TRP A 60 7.23 -3.39 -5.29
C TRP A 60 6.76 -4.83 -5.04
N GLN A 61 5.49 -5.09 -5.28
CA GLN A 61 4.94 -6.43 -5.07
C GLN A 61 5.60 -7.46 -5.99
N ARG A 62 5.89 -7.05 -7.23
CA ARG A 62 6.57 -7.95 -8.18
C ARG A 62 7.95 -8.34 -7.69
N ASN A 63 8.62 -7.41 -7.03
CA ASN A 63 9.96 -7.65 -6.48
C ASN A 63 9.93 -8.33 -5.11
N ASN A 64 8.76 -8.42 -4.49
CA ASN A 64 8.59 -9.04 -3.19
C ASN A 64 7.36 -9.94 -3.19
N PRO A 65 7.34 -10.95 -4.08
CA PRO A 65 6.12 -11.75 -4.27
C PRO A 65 5.76 -12.62 -3.07
N GLN A 66 6.71 -12.84 -2.17
CA GLN A 66 6.48 -13.64 -0.98
C GLN A 66 5.71 -12.87 0.10
N ILE A 67 5.58 -11.56 -0.05
CA ILE A 67 4.89 -10.74 0.95
C ILE A 67 3.47 -10.47 0.48
N LYS A 68 2.51 -10.81 1.32
CA LYS A 68 1.10 -10.61 0.98
C LYS A 68 0.62 -9.26 1.50
N LEU A 69 0.03 -8.47 0.62
CA LEU A 69 -0.54 -7.17 0.99
C LEU A 69 -2.06 -7.27 1.02
N ASN A 70 -2.65 -6.88 2.13
CA ASN A 70 -4.10 -6.83 2.29
C ASN A 70 -4.53 -5.38 2.45
N VAL A 71 -5.70 -5.04 1.93
CA VAL A 71 -6.24 -3.68 2.01
C VAL A 71 -7.41 -3.68 2.98
N LEU A 72 -7.34 -2.83 4.01
CA LEU A 72 -8.38 -2.71 5.00
C LEU A 72 -8.93 -1.28 5.02
N ASN A 73 -10.24 -1.18 5.21
CA ASN A 73 -10.91 0.11 5.48
C ASN A 73 -10.68 1.19 4.41
N ALA A 74 -10.56 0.76 3.16
CA ALA A 74 -10.41 1.70 2.07
C ALA A 74 -11.76 2.33 1.75
N CYS A 75 -11.81 3.67 1.68
CA CYS A 75 -13.02 4.34 1.24
C CYS A 75 -13.20 4.10 -0.26
N ASP A 76 -14.33 4.53 -0.79
CA ASP A 76 -14.66 4.25 -2.19
C ASP A 76 -13.61 4.77 -3.15
N ASP A 77 -13.11 5.99 -2.93
CA ASP A 77 -12.11 6.58 -3.81
C ASP A 77 -10.79 5.82 -3.77
N VAL A 78 -10.36 5.42 -2.57
CA VAL A 78 -9.12 4.66 -2.42
C VAL A 78 -9.28 3.27 -3.05
N ASP A 79 -10.38 2.62 -2.76
CA ASP A 79 -10.64 1.28 -3.30
C ASP A 79 -10.71 1.32 -4.83
N PHE A 80 -11.38 2.32 -5.38
CA PHE A 80 -11.50 2.47 -6.82
C PHE A 80 -10.12 2.63 -7.48
N MET A 81 -9.27 3.47 -6.91
CA MET A 81 -7.94 3.69 -7.46
C MET A 81 -7.10 2.40 -7.44
N ILE A 82 -7.16 1.68 -6.32
CA ILE A 82 -6.40 0.44 -6.18
C ILE A 82 -6.86 -0.58 -7.22
N ARG A 83 -8.16 -0.78 -7.34
CA ARG A 83 -8.72 -1.73 -8.30
C ARG A 83 -8.38 -1.35 -9.74
N ARG A 84 -8.47 -0.05 -10.04
CA ARG A 84 -8.18 0.44 -11.38
C ARG A 84 -6.74 0.13 -11.78
N VAL A 85 -5.80 0.37 -10.88
CA VAL A 85 -4.39 0.13 -11.18
C VAL A 85 -4.10 -1.36 -11.29
N ILE A 86 -4.61 -2.16 -10.35
CA ILE A 86 -4.33 -3.59 -10.35
C ILE A 86 -4.94 -4.29 -11.56
N ASN A 87 -6.11 -3.86 -11.99
CA ASN A 87 -6.80 -4.50 -13.12
C ASN A 87 -6.39 -3.98 -14.49
N THR A 88 -5.53 -2.96 -14.52
CA THR A 88 -5.05 -2.44 -15.81
C THR A 88 -3.85 -3.25 -16.24
N LYS A 89 -3.86 -3.66 -17.49
CA LYS A 89 -2.76 -4.45 -18.05
C LYS A 89 -1.90 -3.64 -18.97
#